data_6917a26a6bac7ef2a78afc4f24b37996
#
_entry.id   6917a26a6bac7ef2a78afc4f24b37996
#
_cell.length_a   1.000
_cell.length_b   1.000
_cell.length_c   1.000
_cell.angle_alpha   90.00
_cell.angle_beta   90.00
_cell.angle_gamma   90.00
#
_symmetry.space_group_name_H-M   'P 1'
#
loop_
_entity.id
_entity.type
_entity.pdbx_description
1 polymer ?
#
loop_
_entity_poly.entity_id
_entity_poly.type
_entity_poly.pdbx_seq_one_letter_code
_entity_poly.pdbx_strand_id
1 'polypeptide(L)'
;MIFTMRKTIYLLFAVIAAAVCTACGNSAFSIEGKLTDAGTQNLRIVYQAGDSIVSQWVPAVNGEFKVDGKASDLSVVYLYSAQMQLIAHLAVEGSDLIKIEGSIADRYNLKVTGSDINEQWNDFIRAHAADFKAMRNDRTDKAIADYIGKNPKNVVSTLLLTCDYSDISSPNAQALLKKIDKTAKPEQLLSLYSQFLNSGDLTSKKVASLKLRNDQDSLVIVRTYDHPATILFFWRNEDSDRQTTVNSLKTLCRGSRLQMVDICLDSDTLDWRRTIDGDSVKWGHYKAIGGVVDKTIVDLNVKGSPYFIVADST
;
A
#
# COMPACT_ATOMS: atom_id res chain seq x y z
N MET A 1 52.05 -15.22 -40.17
CA MET A 1 50.65 -14.85 -40.46
C MET A 1 49.61 -15.42 -39.50
N ILE A 2 49.91 -16.42 -38.68
CA ILE A 2 48.97 -17.02 -37.71
C ILE A 2 48.88 -16.28 -36.37
N PHE A 3 49.95 -15.54 -35.98
CA PHE A 3 50.02 -14.83 -34.72
C PHE A 3 49.19 -13.52 -34.68
N THR A 4 48.97 -12.89 -35.80
CA THR A 4 48.14 -11.65 -35.94
C THR A 4 46.67 -11.95 -35.94
N MET A 5 46.23 -13.07 -36.47
CA MET A 5 44.80 -13.45 -36.49
C MET A 5 44.24 -13.77 -35.09
N ARG A 6 45.06 -14.39 -34.19
CA ARG A 6 44.62 -14.68 -32.81
C ARG A 6 44.37 -13.40 -31.99
N LYS A 7 45.23 -12.40 -32.09
CA LYS A 7 45.04 -11.12 -31.38
C LYS A 7 43.78 -10.37 -31.87
N THR A 8 43.46 -10.40 -33.16
CA THR A 8 42.25 -9.75 -33.72
C THR A 8 40.97 -10.45 -33.27
N ILE A 9 40.96 -11.78 -33.15
CA ILE A 9 39.84 -12.58 -32.65
C ILE A 9 39.56 -12.26 -31.16
N TYR A 10 40.60 -12.17 -30.31
CA TYR A 10 40.44 -11.78 -28.88
C TYR A 10 39.94 -10.34 -28.72
N LEU A 11 40.37 -9.42 -29.56
CA LEU A 11 39.88 -8.05 -29.54
C LEU A 11 38.40 -7.97 -29.98
N LEU A 12 38.00 -8.76 -30.99
CA LEU A 12 36.59 -8.85 -31.40
C LEU A 12 35.69 -9.45 -30.30
N PHE A 13 36.15 -10.50 -29.62
CA PHE A 13 35.43 -11.08 -28.50
C PHE A 13 35.34 -10.15 -27.30
N ALA A 14 36.38 -9.38 -27.01
CA ALA A 14 36.36 -8.37 -25.94
C ALA A 14 35.40 -7.20 -26.24
N VAL A 15 35.29 -6.78 -27.49
CA VAL A 15 34.34 -5.72 -27.92
C VAL A 15 32.91 -6.24 -27.89
N ILE A 16 32.66 -7.48 -28.30
CA ILE A 16 31.32 -8.11 -28.25
C ILE A 16 30.91 -8.34 -26.77
N ALA A 17 31.81 -8.78 -25.90
CA ALA A 17 31.53 -8.93 -24.46
C ALA A 17 31.24 -7.58 -23.78
N ALA A 18 31.93 -6.49 -24.16
CA ALA A 18 31.63 -5.15 -23.67
C ALA A 18 30.28 -4.61 -24.21
N ALA A 19 29.91 -4.94 -25.45
CA ALA A 19 28.63 -4.50 -26.04
C ALA A 19 27.43 -5.26 -25.45
N VAL A 20 27.59 -6.50 -24.98
CA VAL A 20 26.52 -7.26 -24.31
C VAL A 20 26.26 -6.74 -22.88
N CYS A 21 27.28 -6.18 -22.21
CA CYS A 21 27.11 -5.57 -20.87
C CYS A 21 26.38 -4.22 -20.88
N THR A 22 26.26 -3.55 -22.05
CA THR A 22 25.56 -2.24 -22.15
C THR A 22 24.11 -2.37 -22.56
N ALA A 23 23.60 -3.56 -22.86
CA ALA A 23 22.21 -3.79 -23.28
C ALA A 23 21.28 -4.19 -22.13
N CYS A 24 21.78 -4.42 -20.91
CA CYS A 24 20.96 -4.45 -19.70
C CYS A 24 20.76 -3.01 -19.24
N GLY A 25 19.60 -2.43 -19.52
CA GLY A 25 19.21 -1.16 -18.93
C GLY A 25 19.47 -1.22 -17.41
N ASN A 26 20.11 -0.20 -16.88
CA ASN A 26 20.50 -0.14 -15.47
C ASN A 26 19.22 0.00 -14.63
N SER A 27 18.55 -1.12 -14.33
CA SER A 27 17.31 -1.15 -13.56
C SER A 27 17.56 -1.18 -12.03
N ALA A 28 18.83 -1.10 -11.60
CA ALA A 28 19.20 -1.15 -10.21
C ALA A 28 19.12 0.25 -9.58
N PHE A 29 18.46 0.37 -8.44
CA PHE A 29 18.49 1.55 -7.58
C PHE A 29 19.18 1.24 -6.25
N SER A 30 19.64 2.27 -5.55
CA SER A 30 20.18 2.15 -4.20
C SER A 30 19.53 3.19 -3.28
N ILE A 31 19.22 2.78 -2.05
CA ILE A 31 18.75 3.66 -0.99
C ILE A 31 19.74 3.58 0.17
N GLU A 32 20.28 4.72 0.58
CA GLU A 32 21.13 4.86 1.75
C GLU A 32 20.39 5.70 2.79
N GLY A 33 20.38 5.27 4.04
CA GLY A 33 19.66 5.95 5.11
C GLY A 33 20.47 6.16 6.36
N LYS A 34 20.19 7.31 7.03
CA LYS A 34 20.70 7.64 8.35
C LYS A 34 19.56 8.17 9.22
N LEU A 35 18.96 7.26 10.00
CA LEU A 35 17.81 7.53 10.86
C LEU A 35 18.27 7.61 12.31
N THR A 36 18.29 8.81 12.90
CA THR A 36 18.97 9.12 14.17
C THR A 36 18.41 8.36 15.38
N ASP A 37 17.15 7.93 15.34
CA ASP A 37 16.44 7.22 16.42
C ASP A 37 16.09 5.78 16.06
N ALA A 38 16.56 5.28 14.93
CA ALA A 38 16.30 3.89 14.51
C ALA A 38 17.07 2.85 15.34
N GLY A 39 18.22 3.23 15.92
CA GLY A 39 19.09 2.29 16.64
C GLY A 39 19.58 1.17 15.74
N THR A 40 19.71 -0.04 16.33
CA THR A 40 20.03 -1.26 15.57
C THR A 40 18.79 -2.12 15.50
N GLN A 41 18.22 -2.25 14.29
CA GLN A 41 17.00 -3.02 14.02
C GLN A 41 16.97 -3.50 12.57
N ASN A 42 16.06 -4.41 12.26
CA ASN A 42 15.77 -4.74 10.86
C ASN A 42 14.62 -3.85 10.37
N LEU A 43 14.90 -3.06 9.35
CA LEU A 43 13.88 -2.32 8.61
C LEU A 43 13.29 -3.26 7.56
N ARG A 44 12.10 -2.95 7.06
CA ARG A 44 11.48 -3.69 5.96
C ARG A 44 11.23 -2.75 4.81
N ILE A 45 11.58 -3.17 3.60
CA ILE A 45 11.15 -2.49 2.38
C ILE A 45 10.19 -3.36 1.59
N VAL A 46 9.21 -2.70 0.98
CA VAL A 46 8.24 -3.33 0.08
C VAL A 46 8.09 -2.46 -1.15
N TYR A 47 8.21 -3.04 -2.34
CA TYR A 47 8.01 -2.32 -3.60
C TYR A 47 7.60 -3.27 -4.72
N GLN A 48 7.06 -2.72 -5.81
CA GLN A 48 6.73 -3.47 -7.00
C GLN A 48 7.93 -3.49 -7.96
N ALA A 49 8.30 -4.67 -8.44
CA ALA A 49 9.30 -4.89 -9.49
C ALA A 49 8.67 -5.66 -10.64
N GLY A 50 8.28 -4.96 -11.71
CA GLY A 50 7.45 -5.53 -12.77
C GLY A 50 6.12 -6.04 -12.20
N ASP A 51 5.79 -7.31 -12.45
CA ASP A 51 4.55 -7.94 -11.97
C ASP A 51 4.68 -8.55 -10.56
N SER A 52 5.82 -8.38 -9.89
CA SER A 52 6.10 -9.00 -8.60
C SER A 52 6.21 -7.97 -7.48
N ILE A 53 5.75 -8.34 -6.29
CA ILE A 53 6.01 -7.56 -5.08
C ILE A 53 7.27 -8.11 -4.41
N VAL A 54 8.24 -7.23 -4.23
CA VAL A 54 9.46 -7.51 -3.47
C VAL A 54 9.27 -7.05 -2.04
N SER A 55 9.58 -7.92 -1.11
CA SER A 55 9.58 -7.62 0.33
C SER A 55 10.86 -8.19 0.94
N GLN A 56 11.68 -7.32 1.53
CA GLN A 56 12.94 -7.74 2.14
C GLN A 56 13.23 -7.00 3.44
N TRP A 57 13.94 -7.67 4.33
CA TRP A 57 14.47 -7.09 5.55
C TRP A 57 15.86 -6.49 5.30
N VAL A 58 16.08 -5.30 5.84
CA VAL A 58 17.31 -4.52 5.68
C VAL A 58 17.86 -4.20 7.06
N PRO A 59 19.05 -4.71 7.42
CA PRO A 59 19.64 -4.38 8.70
C PRO A 59 20.04 -2.92 8.75
N ALA A 60 19.61 -2.22 9.81
CA ALA A 60 20.09 -0.91 10.18
C ALA A 60 20.99 -1.06 11.42
N VAL A 61 22.18 -0.49 11.39
CA VAL A 61 23.14 -0.48 12.49
C VAL A 61 23.38 0.97 12.91
N ASN A 62 23.04 1.28 14.15
CA ASN A 62 23.08 2.66 14.65
C ASN A 62 22.30 3.66 13.76
N GLY A 63 21.21 3.19 13.17
CA GLY A 63 20.36 3.97 12.27
C GLY A 63 20.86 4.09 10.84
N GLU A 64 22.04 3.57 10.51
CA GLU A 64 22.56 3.56 9.14
C GLU A 64 22.18 2.26 8.43
N PHE A 65 21.70 2.37 7.20
CA PHE A 65 21.35 1.24 6.36
C PHE A 65 21.62 1.53 4.89
N LYS A 66 21.79 0.46 4.13
CA LYS A 66 21.85 0.50 2.67
C LYS A 66 21.06 -0.65 2.11
N VAL A 67 20.33 -0.39 1.04
CA VAL A 67 19.61 -1.39 0.29
C VAL A 67 19.71 -1.12 -1.20
N ASP A 68 19.96 -2.17 -1.96
CA ASP A 68 19.92 -2.17 -3.41
C ASP A 68 18.70 -2.93 -3.89
N GLY A 69 18.04 -2.43 -4.93
CA GLY A 69 16.86 -3.04 -5.52
C GLY A 69 16.87 -2.92 -7.05
N LYS A 70 15.81 -3.43 -7.68
CA LYS A 70 15.63 -3.33 -9.13
C LYS A 70 14.23 -2.85 -9.44
N ALA A 71 14.13 -1.77 -10.21
CA ALA A 71 12.89 -1.26 -10.78
C ALA A 71 13.15 -0.84 -12.23
N SER A 72 12.47 -1.45 -13.18
CA SER A 72 12.55 -1.07 -14.61
C SER A 72 11.77 0.21 -14.90
N ASP A 73 10.72 0.45 -14.11
CA ASP A 73 9.80 1.56 -14.21
C ASP A 73 9.68 2.27 -12.87
N LEU A 74 9.13 3.47 -12.87
CA LEU A 74 8.90 4.22 -11.63
C LEU A 74 8.03 3.42 -10.66
N SER A 75 8.59 3.11 -9.51
CA SER A 75 7.95 2.36 -8.44
C SER A 75 8.04 3.12 -7.11
N VAL A 76 7.17 2.77 -6.15
CA VAL A 76 7.23 3.32 -4.79
C VAL A 76 7.78 2.25 -3.85
N VAL A 77 8.85 2.58 -3.16
CA VAL A 77 9.38 1.81 -2.03
C VAL A 77 8.73 2.31 -0.75
N TYR A 78 8.10 1.42 -0.04
CA TYR A 78 7.59 1.63 1.32
C TYR A 78 8.64 1.14 2.30
N LEU A 79 9.15 2.06 3.12
CA LEU A 79 10.13 1.77 4.17
C LEU A 79 9.41 1.69 5.52
N TYR A 80 9.55 0.56 6.21
CA TYR A 80 8.92 0.30 7.51
C TYR A 80 9.97 0.04 8.59
N SER A 81 9.63 0.38 9.84
CA SER A 81 10.37 -0.04 11.03
C SER A 81 10.20 -1.55 11.30
N ALA A 82 10.94 -2.08 12.29
CA ALA A 82 10.76 -3.46 12.76
C ALA A 82 9.34 -3.74 13.28
N GLN A 83 8.64 -2.71 13.78
CA GLN A 83 7.25 -2.78 14.26
C GLN A 83 6.23 -2.53 13.14
N MET A 84 6.65 -2.58 11.87
CA MET A 84 5.81 -2.33 10.72
C MET A 84 5.18 -0.92 10.66
N GLN A 85 5.77 0.05 11.35
CA GLN A 85 5.36 1.44 11.22
C GLN A 85 6.01 2.04 9.96
N LEU A 86 5.20 2.67 9.13
CA LEU A 86 5.68 3.33 7.92
C LEU A 86 6.60 4.51 8.27
N ILE A 87 7.83 4.49 7.77
CA ILE A 87 8.83 5.54 7.92
C ILE A 87 8.76 6.52 6.74
N ALA A 88 8.79 5.99 5.53
CA ALA A 88 8.81 6.82 4.31
C ALA A 88 8.24 6.08 3.10
N HIS A 89 7.75 6.86 2.15
CA HIS A 89 7.57 6.47 0.76
C HIS A 89 8.71 7.08 -0.06
N LEU A 90 9.29 6.32 -0.98
CA LEU A 90 10.37 6.76 -1.85
C LEU A 90 10.07 6.34 -3.28
N ALA A 91 10.08 7.28 -4.20
CA ALA A 91 10.00 6.98 -5.62
C ALA A 91 11.35 6.46 -6.10
N VAL A 92 11.37 5.37 -6.84
CA VAL A 92 12.59 4.78 -7.40
C VAL A 92 12.40 4.37 -8.85
N GLU A 93 13.40 4.61 -9.66
CA GLU A 93 13.54 4.05 -10.99
C GLU A 93 15.00 3.64 -11.22
N GLY A 94 15.29 2.97 -12.33
CA GLY A 94 16.62 2.45 -12.59
C GLY A 94 17.72 3.52 -12.48
N SER A 95 18.83 3.17 -11.83
CA SER A 95 20.00 4.00 -11.51
C SER A 95 19.83 5.07 -10.44
N ASP A 96 18.70 5.16 -9.74
CA ASP A 96 18.53 6.11 -8.64
C ASP A 96 19.46 5.80 -7.45
N LEU A 97 20.03 6.87 -6.88
CA LEU A 97 20.82 6.84 -5.64
C LEU A 97 20.13 7.73 -4.61
N ILE A 98 19.19 7.18 -3.89
CA ILE A 98 18.35 7.92 -2.94
C ILE A 98 19.03 7.94 -1.57
N LYS A 99 19.03 9.12 -0.93
CA LYS A 99 19.48 9.29 0.46
C LYS A 99 18.32 9.76 1.32
N ILE A 100 18.17 9.15 2.49
CA ILE A 100 17.17 9.52 3.48
C ILE A 100 17.83 9.78 4.84
N GLU A 101 17.55 10.93 5.44
CA GLU A 101 18.12 11.36 6.72
C GLU A 101 17.03 11.94 7.62
N GLY A 102 17.16 11.73 8.94
CA GLY A 102 16.26 12.32 9.93
C GLY A 102 15.88 11.39 11.06
N SER A 103 14.71 11.58 11.64
CA SER A 103 14.17 10.82 12.77
C SER A 103 12.89 10.07 12.37
N ILE A 104 12.77 8.80 12.77
CA ILE A 104 11.53 8.02 12.58
C ILE A 104 10.36 8.67 13.33
N ALA A 105 10.62 9.20 14.53
CA ALA A 105 9.61 9.89 15.33
C ALA A 105 9.08 11.17 14.67
N ASP A 106 9.84 11.74 13.73
CA ASP A 106 9.44 12.92 12.97
C ASP A 106 9.45 12.66 11.46
N ARG A 107 8.81 11.57 11.05
CA ARG A 107 8.81 11.02 9.68
C ARG A 107 8.42 12.04 8.59
N TYR A 108 7.62 13.04 8.93
CA TYR A 108 7.18 14.07 7.97
C TYR A 108 8.21 15.17 7.75
N ASN A 109 9.29 15.21 8.55
CA ASN A 109 10.42 16.12 8.39
C ASN A 109 11.72 15.42 7.95
N LEU A 110 11.61 14.17 7.48
CA LEU A 110 12.75 13.48 6.87
C LEU A 110 13.28 14.29 5.68
N LYS A 111 14.57 14.22 5.46
CA LYS A 111 15.22 14.79 4.27
C LYS A 111 15.51 13.67 3.28
N VAL A 112 14.92 13.76 2.09
CA VAL A 112 15.13 12.81 1.00
C VAL A 112 15.77 13.54 -0.16
N THR A 113 16.86 12.98 -0.70
CA THR A 113 17.62 13.54 -1.82
C THR A 113 18.05 12.46 -2.80
N GLY A 114 18.56 12.85 -3.97
CA GLY A 114 19.12 11.94 -4.98
C GLY A 114 18.21 11.69 -6.19
N SER A 115 17.02 12.30 -6.23
CA SER A 115 16.19 12.36 -7.43
C SER A 115 15.23 13.54 -7.31
N ASP A 116 15.02 14.24 -8.41
CA ASP A 116 14.14 15.43 -8.48
C ASP A 116 12.70 15.08 -8.04
N ILE A 117 12.24 13.89 -8.33
CA ILE A 117 10.91 13.41 -7.95
C ILE A 117 10.80 13.31 -6.42
N ASN A 118 11.78 12.67 -5.78
CA ASN A 118 11.79 12.54 -4.33
C ASN A 118 11.96 13.88 -3.62
N GLU A 119 12.83 14.76 -4.13
CA GLU A 119 13.04 16.07 -3.54
C GLU A 119 11.77 16.91 -3.57
N GLN A 120 11.08 16.99 -4.72
CA GLN A 120 9.82 17.71 -4.85
C GLN A 120 8.69 17.09 -3.98
N TRP A 121 8.59 15.77 -3.95
CA TRP A 121 7.61 15.08 -3.11
C TRP A 121 7.88 15.32 -1.63
N ASN A 122 9.13 15.14 -1.21
CA ASN A 122 9.56 15.37 0.17
C ASN A 122 9.38 16.83 0.61
N ASP A 123 9.68 17.80 -0.25
CA ASP A 123 9.47 19.23 0.04
C ASP A 123 7.98 19.53 0.28
N PHE A 124 7.07 18.92 -0.51
CA PHE A 124 5.64 19.05 -0.26
C PHE A 124 5.25 18.47 1.11
N ILE A 125 5.69 17.25 1.43
CA ILE A 125 5.38 16.60 2.72
C ILE A 125 5.90 17.45 3.89
N ARG A 126 7.13 17.95 3.81
CA ARG A 126 7.74 18.79 4.84
C ARG A 126 7.02 20.15 5.01
N ALA A 127 6.62 20.76 3.91
CA ALA A 127 5.85 22.02 3.97
C ALA A 127 4.49 21.85 4.70
N HIS A 128 3.92 20.65 4.68
CA HIS A 128 2.64 20.32 5.32
C HIS A 128 2.79 19.38 6.53
N ALA A 129 4.01 19.19 7.06
CA ALA A 129 4.32 18.21 8.11
C ALA A 129 3.43 18.35 9.36
N ALA A 130 3.11 19.59 9.76
CA ALA A 130 2.26 19.85 10.93
C ALA A 130 0.83 19.32 10.74
N ASP A 131 0.26 19.45 9.54
CA ASP A 131 -1.09 18.97 9.24
C ASP A 131 -1.11 17.45 9.08
N PHE A 132 -0.11 16.85 8.43
CA PHE A 132 0.06 15.39 8.38
C PHE A 132 0.22 14.77 9.78
N LYS A 133 1.08 15.35 10.61
CA LYS A 133 1.30 14.89 12.00
C LYS A 133 0.04 15.00 12.87
N ALA A 134 -0.75 16.02 12.66
CA ALA A 134 -2.02 16.24 13.36
C ALA A 134 -3.21 15.52 12.71
N MET A 135 -3.00 14.72 11.65
CA MET A 135 -4.03 14.01 10.87
C MET A 135 -5.18 14.94 10.41
N ARG A 136 -4.84 16.16 10.00
CA ARG A 136 -5.81 17.13 9.47
C ARG A 136 -6.08 16.85 8.00
N ASN A 137 -6.78 15.74 7.72
CA ASN A 137 -7.02 15.26 6.37
C ASN A 137 -7.72 16.30 5.47
N ASP A 138 -8.60 17.12 6.01
CA ASP A 138 -9.25 18.22 5.28
C ASP A 138 -8.24 19.23 4.70
N ARG A 139 -7.16 19.51 5.43
CA ARG A 139 -6.12 20.43 5.01
C ARG A 139 -5.10 19.79 4.08
N THR A 140 -4.65 18.58 4.40
CA THR A 140 -3.70 17.85 3.54
C THR A 140 -4.31 17.51 2.20
N ASP A 141 -5.55 17.02 2.16
CA ASP A 141 -6.27 16.73 0.91
C ASP A 141 -6.49 17.97 0.05
N LYS A 142 -6.83 19.09 0.70
CA LYS A 142 -6.93 20.38 0.00
C LYS A 142 -5.59 20.81 -0.58
N ALA A 143 -4.51 20.71 0.17
CA ALA A 143 -3.16 21.06 -0.30
C ALA A 143 -2.74 20.18 -1.48
N ILE A 144 -3.00 18.87 -1.41
CA ILE A 144 -2.76 17.92 -2.51
C ILE A 144 -3.59 18.29 -3.75
N ALA A 145 -4.88 18.60 -3.57
CA ALA A 145 -5.75 19.04 -4.67
C ALA A 145 -5.25 20.33 -5.34
N ASP A 146 -4.78 21.30 -4.54
CA ASP A 146 -4.21 22.56 -5.02
C ASP A 146 -2.88 22.30 -5.77
N TYR A 147 -2.03 21.38 -5.27
CA TYR A 147 -0.79 20.98 -5.96
C TYR A 147 -1.08 20.34 -7.32
N ILE A 148 -1.99 19.37 -7.37
CA ILE A 148 -2.41 18.69 -8.61
C ILE A 148 -2.94 19.71 -9.62
N GLY A 149 -3.76 20.67 -9.16
CA GLY A 149 -4.30 21.72 -10.02
C GLY A 149 -3.23 22.61 -10.67
N LYS A 150 -2.13 22.85 -9.96
CA LYS A 150 -1.00 23.67 -10.45
C LYS A 150 0.02 22.85 -11.26
N ASN A 151 0.14 21.57 -11.00
CA ASN A 151 1.20 20.69 -11.53
C ASN A 151 0.64 19.42 -12.18
N PRO A 152 -0.36 19.51 -13.10
CA PRO A 152 -1.04 18.32 -13.64
C PRO A 152 -0.13 17.41 -14.47
N LYS A 153 1.00 17.92 -14.96
CA LYS A 153 1.98 17.17 -15.77
C LYS A 153 3.16 16.63 -14.96
N ASN A 154 3.18 16.87 -13.64
CA ASN A 154 4.24 16.39 -12.76
C ASN A 154 3.82 15.05 -12.13
N VAL A 155 4.69 14.04 -12.20
CA VAL A 155 4.44 12.71 -11.62
C VAL A 155 4.23 12.74 -10.10
N VAL A 156 4.79 13.75 -9.41
CA VAL A 156 4.55 13.97 -7.98
C VAL A 156 3.06 14.18 -7.67
N SER A 157 2.27 14.73 -8.63
CA SER A 157 0.82 14.81 -8.50
C SER A 157 0.16 13.44 -8.38
N THR A 158 0.66 12.44 -9.10
CA THR A 158 0.18 11.06 -8.97
C THR A 158 0.63 10.43 -7.66
N LEU A 159 1.88 10.63 -7.26
CA LEU A 159 2.42 10.12 -5.98
C LEU A 159 1.66 10.68 -4.78
N LEU A 160 1.43 11.98 -4.73
CA LEU A 160 0.62 12.61 -3.67
C LEU A 160 -0.81 12.07 -3.63
N LEU A 161 -1.43 11.88 -4.79
CA LEU A 161 -2.79 11.34 -4.84
C LEU A 161 -2.84 9.89 -4.37
N THR A 162 -1.86 9.06 -4.74
CA THR A 162 -1.90 7.62 -4.49
C THR A 162 -1.33 7.23 -3.12
N CYS A 163 -0.41 8.01 -2.56
CA CYS A 163 0.29 7.66 -1.33
C CYS A 163 -0.11 8.50 -0.11
N ASP A 164 -0.56 9.75 -0.33
CA ASP A 164 -0.73 10.71 0.76
C ASP A 164 -2.16 11.28 0.87
N TYR A 165 -3.01 11.11 -0.15
CA TYR A 165 -4.41 11.52 -0.11
C TYR A 165 -5.20 10.60 0.83
N SER A 166 -6.03 11.17 1.71
CA SER A 166 -6.65 10.43 2.81
C SER A 166 -7.59 9.31 2.36
N ASP A 167 -8.38 9.53 1.31
CA ASP A 167 -9.26 8.53 0.70
C ASP A 167 -9.15 8.52 -0.83
N ILE A 168 -8.20 7.75 -1.32
CA ILE A 168 -7.95 7.58 -2.77
C ILE A 168 -9.16 7.03 -3.53
N SER A 169 -10.09 6.41 -2.85
CA SER A 169 -11.30 5.82 -3.46
C SER A 169 -12.46 6.81 -3.59
N SER A 170 -12.35 7.98 -2.94
CA SER A 170 -13.41 8.96 -2.94
C SER A 170 -13.71 9.52 -4.34
N PRO A 171 -14.92 10.01 -4.60
CA PRO A 171 -15.25 10.72 -5.83
C PRO A 171 -14.32 11.92 -6.09
N ASN A 172 -13.85 12.57 -5.02
CA ASN A 172 -12.89 13.67 -5.12
C ASN A 172 -11.53 13.20 -5.65
N ALA A 173 -10.98 12.08 -5.12
CA ALA A 173 -9.74 11.51 -5.62
C ALA A 173 -9.85 11.11 -7.09
N GLN A 174 -10.97 10.52 -7.50
CA GLN A 174 -11.24 10.17 -8.90
C GLN A 174 -11.30 11.42 -9.80
N ALA A 175 -11.91 12.51 -9.31
CA ALA A 175 -11.94 13.78 -10.03
C ALA A 175 -10.54 14.40 -10.15
N LEU A 176 -9.70 14.28 -9.12
CA LEU A 176 -8.30 14.71 -9.14
C LEU A 176 -7.47 13.87 -10.12
N LEU A 177 -7.63 12.54 -10.11
CA LEU A 177 -6.95 11.67 -11.07
C LEU A 177 -7.25 12.06 -12.52
N LYS A 178 -8.50 12.47 -12.83
CA LYS A 178 -8.87 12.94 -14.18
C LYS A 178 -8.16 14.23 -14.56
N LYS A 179 -7.80 15.09 -13.60
CA LYS A 179 -7.06 16.35 -13.85
C LYS A 179 -5.58 16.13 -14.14
N ILE A 180 -4.99 15.05 -13.61
CA ILE A 180 -3.58 14.72 -13.86
C ILE A 180 -3.42 14.34 -15.33
N ASP A 181 -2.39 14.87 -15.99
CA ASP A 181 -2.06 14.57 -17.38
C ASP A 181 -1.68 13.09 -17.56
N LYS A 182 -1.95 12.52 -18.74
CA LYS A 182 -1.62 11.12 -19.02
C LYS A 182 -0.12 10.84 -18.88
N THR A 183 0.75 11.80 -19.23
CA THR A 183 2.21 11.66 -19.15
C THR A 183 2.72 11.61 -17.71
N ALA A 184 1.95 12.10 -16.74
CA ALA A 184 2.27 12.07 -15.32
C ALA A 184 1.65 10.87 -14.58
N LYS A 185 1.07 9.92 -15.32
CA LYS A 185 0.40 8.72 -14.79
C LYS A 185 1.11 7.45 -15.27
N PRO A 186 2.29 7.07 -14.72
CA PRO A 186 2.95 5.82 -15.05
C PRO A 186 2.02 4.63 -14.77
N GLU A 187 1.91 3.73 -15.75
CA GLU A 187 0.98 2.59 -15.66
C GLU A 187 1.29 1.69 -14.46
N GLN A 188 2.56 1.40 -14.24
CA GLN A 188 2.99 0.57 -13.12
C GLN A 188 2.64 1.19 -11.78
N LEU A 189 2.82 2.50 -11.61
CA LEU A 189 2.45 3.21 -10.38
C LEU A 189 0.95 3.12 -10.12
N LEU A 190 0.11 3.22 -11.15
CA LEU A 190 -1.34 3.13 -11.02
C LEU A 190 -1.86 1.70 -10.89
N SER A 191 -1.11 0.70 -11.35
CA SER A 191 -1.58 -0.70 -11.31
C SER A 191 -1.86 -1.19 -9.89
N LEU A 192 -1.02 -0.83 -8.92
CA LEU A 192 -1.22 -1.13 -7.50
C LEU A 192 -2.49 -0.50 -6.91
N TYR A 193 -2.86 0.66 -7.44
CA TYR A 193 -4.00 1.44 -6.94
C TYR A 193 -5.24 1.29 -7.82
N SER A 194 -5.14 0.55 -8.93
CA SER A 194 -6.22 0.45 -9.92
C SER A 194 -7.54 -0.04 -9.30
N GLN A 195 -7.49 -0.99 -8.39
CA GLN A 195 -8.66 -1.46 -7.66
C GLN A 195 -9.32 -0.37 -6.81
N PHE A 196 -8.53 0.55 -6.24
CA PHE A 196 -9.03 1.67 -5.43
C PHE A 196 -9.51 2.82 -6.30
N LEU A 197 -8.77 3.17 -7.35
CA LEU A 197 -9.08 4.26 -8.28
C LEU A 197 -10.30 3.96 -9.16
N ASN A 198 -10.50 2.70 -9.52
CA ASN A 198 -11.63 2.23 -10.32
C ASN A 198 -12.78 1.72 -9.45
N SER A 199 -12.62 1.71 -8.14
CA SER A 199 -13.68 1.34 -7.23
C SER A 199 -14.78 2.41 -7.32
N GLY A 200 -15.78 2.11 -8.08
CA GLY A 200 -16.98 2.94 -8.07
C GLY A 200 -17.52 3.04 -6.64
N ASP A 201 -18.10 4.17 -6.32
CA ASP A 201 -18.88 4.34 -5.12
C ASP A 201 -19.82 3.14 -4.94
N LEU A 202 -19.72 2.44 -3.80
CA LEU A 202 -20.62 1.34 -3.47
C LEU A 202 -22.00 1.85 -3.03
N THR A 203 -22.13 3.16 -2.79
CA THR A 203 -23.42 3.79 -2.47
C THR A 203 -24.43 3.49 -3.56
N SER A 204 -25.57 2.96 -3.17
CA SER A 204 -26.65 2.51 -4.08
C SER A 204 -26.29 1.28 -4.94
N LYS A 205 -25.20 0.56 -4.65
CA LYS A 205 -24.95 -0.77 -5.25
C LYS A 205 -25.57 -1.87 -4.39
N LYS A 206 -26.21 -2.80 -5.04
CA LYS A 206 -26.74 -3.97 -4.35
C LYS A 206 -25.60 -4.89 -3.91
N VAL A 207 -25.50 -5.13 -2.61
CA VAL A 207 -24.57 -6.12 -2.06
C VAL A 207 -25.14 -7.51 -2.33
N ALA A 208 -24.43 -8.32 -3.10
CA ALA A 208 -24.82 -9.71 -3.35
C ALA A 208 -24.72 -10.53 -2.06
N SER A 209 -25.40 -11.69 -2.03
CA SER A 209 -25.21 -12.67 -0.96
C SER A 209 -23.75 -13.11 -0.88
N LEU A 210 -23.21 -13.15 0.33
CA LEU A 210 -21.81 -13.47 0.59
C LEU A 210 -21.67 -14.98 0.83
N LYS A 211 -20.75 -15.61 0.09
CA LYS A 211 -20.41 -17.03 0.27
C LYS A 211 -19.19 -17.12 1.18
N LEU A 212 -19.38 -17.53 2.41
CA LEU A 212 -18.35 -17.50 3.47
C LEU A 212 -18.26 -18.87 4.17
N ARG A 213 -17.21 -19.08 4.97
CA ARG A 213 -17.12 -20.19 5.93
C ARG A 213 -17.44 -19.69 7.32
N ASN A 214 -18.24 -20.44 8.07
CA ASN A 214 -18.50 -20.16 9.48
C ASN A 214 -17.43 -20.77 10.40
N ASP A 215 -17.56 -20.58 11.71
CA ASP A 215 -16.68 -21.11 12.77
C ASP A 215 -16.61 -22.66 12.79
N GLN A 216 -17.65 -23.34 12.27
CA GLN A 216 -17.69 -24.81 12.11
C GLN A 216 -17.09 -25.28 10.78
N ASP A 217 -16.42 -24.37 10.04
CA ASP A 217 -15.84 -24.62 8.69
C ASP A 217 -16.88 -24.98 7.62
N SER A 218 -18.16 -24.75 7.90
CA SER A 218 -19.26 -25.00 6.97
C SER A 218 -19.41 -23.82 6.00
N LEU A 219 -19.70 -24.15 4.74
CA LEU A 219 -19.99 -23.13 3.74
C LEU A 219 -21.41 -22.59 3.96
N VAL A 220 -21.51 -21.26 4.11
CA VAL A 220 -22.78 -20.57 4.35
C VAL A 220 -22.97 -19.42 3.36
N ILE A 221 -24.24 -19.08 3.14
CA ILE A 221 -24.62 -17.90 2.36
C ILE A 221 -25.19 -16.86 3.32
N VAL A 222 -24.47 -15.76 3.51
CA VAL A 222 -24.90 -14.62 4.30
C VAL A 222 -25.63 -13.63 3.41
N ARG A 223 -26.85 -13.26 3.79
CA ARG A 223 -27.70 -12.31 3.06
C ARG A 223 -27.78 -11.01 3.83
N THR A 224 -27.38 -9.91 3.21
CA THR A 224 -27.37 -8.58 3.84
C THR A 224 -28.75 -7.95 3.89
N TYR A 225 -29.65 -8.36 3.01
CA TYR A 225 -31.00 -7.81 2.88
C TYR A 225 -32.06 -8.45 3.79
N ASP A 226 -31.69 -9.45 4.58
CA ASP A 226 -32.61 -10.10 5.53
C ASP A 226 -32.85 -9.24 6.80
N HIS A 227 -32.07 -8.17 6.95
CA HIS A 227 -32.14 -7.23 8.08
C HIS A 227 -32.25 -5.78 7.59
N PRO A 228 -32.83 -4.87 8.39
CA PRO A 228 -32.96 -3.46 8.01
C PRO A 228 -31.63 -2.78 7.67
N ALA A 229 -30.57 -3.17 8.37
CA ALA A 229 -29.20 -2.80 8.03
C ALA A 229 -28.22 -3.89 8.50
N THR A 230 -27.17 -4.09 7.72
CA THR A 230 -26.09 -5.06 7.98
C THR A 230 -24.76 -4.32 7.99
N ILE A 231 -23.95 -4.56 9.01
CA ILE A 231 -22.58 -4.11 9.09
C ILE A 231 -21.70 -5.30 8.74
N LEU A 232 -20.93 -5.17 7.65
CA LEU A 232 -19.86 -6.10 7.29
C LEU A 232 -18.56 -5.54 7.86
N PHE A 233 -17.92 -6.28 8.74
CA PHE A 233 -16.64 -5.93 9.35
C PHE A 233 -15.57 -6.89 8.84
N PHE A 234 -14.60 -6.36 8.10
CA PHE A 234 -13.48 -7.12 7.55
C PHE A 234 -12.24 -6.86 8.38
N TRP A 235 -11.52 -7.91 8.74
CA TRP A 235 -10.36 -7.83 9.61
C TRP A 235 -9.34 -8.95 9.33
N ARG A 236 -8.13 -8.77 9.89
CA ARG A 236 -7.04 -9.76 9.86
C ARG A 236 -6.50 -10.00 11.26
N ASN A 237 -5.85 -11.15 11.47
CA ASN A 237 -5.25 -11.49 12.76
C ASN A 237 -4.16 -10.49 13.21
N GLU A 238 -3.53 -9.80 12.27
CA GLU A 238 -2.52 -8.78 12.52
C GLU A 238 -3.08 -7.41 12.93
N ASP A 239 -4.39 -7.20 12.87
CA ASP A 239 -5.02 -5.92 13.24
C ASP A 239 -4.98 -5.74 14.76
N SER A 240 -4.04 -4.93 15.25
CA SER A 240 -3.80 -4.70 16.68
C SER A 240 -5.02 -4.13 17.41
N ASP A 241 -5.87 -3.38 16.72
CA ASP A 241 -7.04 -2.70 17.27
C ASP A 241 -8.34 -3.51 17.16
N ARG A 242 -8.26 -4.74 16.67
CA ARG A 242 -9.44 -5.59 16.44
C ARG A 242 -10.31 -5.73 17.69
N GLN A 243 -9.70 -6.01 18.86
CA GLN A 243 -10.45 -6.19 20.10
C GLN A 243 -11.18 -4.91 20.55
N THR A 244 -10.54 -3.75 20.38
CA THR A 244 -11.16 -2.45 20.67
C THR A 244 -12.33 -2.20 19.72
N THR A 245 -12.17 -2.53 18.46
CA THR A 245 -13.22 -2.44 17.44
C THR A 245 -14.41 -3.34 17.77
N VAL A 246 -14.18 -4.61 18.11
CA VAL A 246 -15.22 -5.56 18.53
C VAL A 246 -15.99 -5.04 19.74
N ASN A 247 -15.32 -4.46 20.74
CA ASN A 247 -15.99 -3.87 21.92
C ASN A 247 -16.86 -2.67 21.56
N SER A 248 -16.42 -1.83 20.64
CA SER A 248 -17.20 -0.71 20.10
C SER A 248 -18.44 -1.19 19.35
N LEU A 249 -18.28 -2.21 18.50
CA LEU A 249 -19.38 -2.82 17.76
C LEU A 249 -20.39 -3.51 18.68
N LYS A 250 -19.95 -4.17 19.77
CA LYS A 250 -20.87 -4.71 20.82
C LYS A 250 -21.77 -3.62 21.38
N THR A 251 -21.21 -2.45 21.64
CA THR A 251 -21.95 -1.32 22.18
C THR A 251 -22.96 -0.78 21.16
N LEU A 252 -22.54 -0.63 19.91
CA LEU A 252 -23.38 -0.15 18.80
C LEU A 252 -24.55 -1.11 18.51
N CYS A 253 -24.30 -2.42 18.52
CA CYS A 253 -25.31 -3.41 18.18
C CYS A 253 -26.27 -3.73 19.34
N ARG A 254 -25.98 -3.26 20.56
CA ARG A 254 -26.80 -3.54 21.74
C ARG A 254 -28.21 -2.97 21.59
N GLY A 255 -29.22 -3.86 21.53
CA GLY A 255 -30.62 -3.46 21.41
C GLY A 255 -31.03 -2.95 20.02
N SER A 256 -30.13 -2.99 19.06
CA SER A 256 -30.42 -2.61 17.69
C SER A 256 -30.95 -3.79 16.86
N ARG A 257 -31.58 -3.49 15.71
CA ARG A 257 -31.98 -4.50 14.70
C ARG A 257 -30.91 -4.68 13.62
N LEU A 258 -29.67 -4.26 13.92
CA LEU A 258 -28.55 -4.38 13.00
C LEU A 258 -28.07 -5.84 12.96
N GLN A 259 -27.85 -6.35 11.76
CA GLN A 259 -27.07 -7.56 11.57
C GLN A 259 -25.57 -7.20 11.59
N MET A 260 -24.80 -7.98 12.33
CA MET A 260 -23.34 -7.89 12.31
C MET A 260 -22.77 -9.13 11.64
N VAL A 261 -21.90 -8.93 10.65
CA VAL A 261 -21.19 -9.98 9.91
C VAL A 261 -19.70 -9.71 10.04
N ASP A 262 -19.04 -10.52 10.83
CA ASP A 262 -17.61 -10.42 11.14
C ASP A 262 -16.84 -11.35 10.20
N ILE A 263 -15.93 -10.82 9.36
CA ILE A 263 -15.30 -11.53 8.25
C ILE A 263 -13.78 -11.42 8.36
N CYS A 264 -13.12 -12.54 8.65
CA CYS A 264 -11.67 -12.64 8.60
C CYS A 264 -11.18 -12.79 7.15
N LEU A 265 -10.16 -12.03 6.79
CA LEU A 265 -9.51 -12.04 5.47
C LEU A 265 -8.27 -12.94 5.39
N ASP A 266 -7.85 -13.54 6.51
CA ASP A 266 -6.69 -14.42 6.52
C ASP A 266 -7.02 -15.82 6.03
N SER A 267 -6.03 -16.46 5.41
CA SER A 267 -6.13 -17.86 4.98
C SER A 267 -5.92 -18.85 6.13
N ASP A 268 -5.21 -18.46 7.21
CA ASP A 268 -4.98 -19.32 8.36
C ASP A 268 -6.26 -19.51 9.19
N THR A 269 -6.65 -20.78 9.36
CA THR A 269 -7.86 -21.16 10.09
C THR A 269 -7.58 -21.33 11.59
N LEU A 270 -6.36 -21.70 11.99
CA LEU A 270 -6.05 -21.95 13.41
C LEU A 270 -5.97 -20.65 14.19
N ASP A 271 -5.25 -19.67 13.67
CA ASP A 271 -5.12 -18.36 14.31
C ASP A 271 -6.46 -17.61 14.31
N TRP A 272 -7.23 -17.71 13.22
CA TRP A 272 -8.60 -17.18 13.20
C TRP A 272 -9.47 -17.74 14.33
N ARG A 273 -9.52 -19.07 14.50
CA ARG A 273 -10.32 -19.71 15.57
C ARG A 273 -9.88 -19.25 16.94
N ARG A 274 -8.57 -19.22 17.21
CA ARG A 274 -8.06 -18.72 18.51
C ARG A 274 -8.50 -17.30 18.78
N THR A 275 -8.51 -16.46 17.75
CA THR A 275 -8.89 -15.04 17.88
C THR A 275 -10.37 -14.90 18.20
N ILE A 276 -11.26 -15.62 17.53
CA ILE A 276 -12.71 -15.53 17.74
C ILE A 276 -13.19 -16.24 19.02
N ASP A 277 -12.49 -17.29 19.47
CA ASP A 277 -12.80 -17.97 20.74
C ASP A 277 -12.75 -17.04 21.97
N GLY A 278 -11.95 -15.97 21.87
CA GLY A 278 -11.86 -14.91 22.89
C GLY A 278 -13.00 -13.90 22.83
N ASP A 279 -13.80 -13.87 21.77
CA ASP A 279 -14.86 -12.88 21.57
C ASP A 279 -16.15 -13.28 22.25
N SER A 280 -16.60 -12.55 23.26
CA SER A 280 -17.91 -12.73 23.87
C SER A 280 -19.00 -12.00 23.08
N VAL A 281 -19.26 -12.37 21.81
CA VAL A 281 -20.24 -11.76 20.92
C VAL A 281 -21.40 -12.70 20.61
N LYS A 282 -22.53 -12.15 20.13
CA LYS A 282 -23.72 -12.93 19.75
C LYS A 282 -23.91 -13.04 18.22
N TRP A 283 -23.06 -12.36 17.46
CA TRP A 283 -23.09 -12.45 15.99
C TRP A 283 -22.19 -13.59 15.48
N GLY A 284 -22.40 -14.00 14.25
CA GLY A 284 -21.61 -15.04 13.61
C GLY A 284 -20.23 -14.54 13.15
N HIS A 285 -19.22 -15.37 13.32
CA HIS A 285 -17.89 -15.21 12.79
C HIS A 285 -17.74 -15.96 11.48
N TYR A 286 -17.19 -15.31 10.49
CA TYR A 286 -17.03 -15.87 9.17
C TYR A 286 -15.60 -15.66 8.67
N LYS A 287 -15.26 -16.43 7.64
CA LYS A 287 -13.97 -16.32 6.95
C LYS A 287 -14.20 -16.29 5.44
N ALA A 288 -13.48 -15.41 4.76
CA ALA A 288 -13.41 -15.39 3.32
C ALA A 288 -12.66 -16.64 2.80
N ILE A 289 -13.26 -17.38 1.87
CA ILE A 289 -12.73 -18.67 1.42
C ILE A 289 -11.36 -18.54 0.78
N GLY A 290 -11.18 -17.52 -0.06
CA GLY A 290 -9.93 -17.17 -0.74
C GLY A 290 -9.15 -16.04 -0.07
N GLY A 291 -9.49 -15.65 1.17
CA GLY A 291 -8.89 -14.51 1.84
C GLY A 291 -9.13 -13.21 1.07
N VAL A 292 -8.14 -12.35 0.99
CA VAL A 292 -8.24 -11.05 0.30
C VAL A 292 -8.48 -11.15 -1.22
N VAL A 293 -8.14 -12.28 -1.84
CA VAL A 293 -8.36 -12.52 -3.28
C VAL A 293 -9.65 -13.27 -3.57
N ASP A 294 -10.47 -13.53 -2.56
CA ASP A 294 -11.81 -14.10 -2.75
C ASP A 294 -12.63 -13.19 -3.63
N LYS A 295 -13.31 -13.79 -4.63
CA LYS A 295 -14.13 -13.03 -5.58
C LYS A 295 -15.16 -12.14 -4.87
N THR A 296 -15.78 -12.63 -3.82
CA THR A 296 -16.75 -11.86 -3.03
C THR A 296 -16.12 -10.62 -2.40
N ILE A 297 -14.89 -10.75 -1.88
CA ILE A 297 -14.15 -9.66 -1.26
C ILE A 297 -13.70 -8.63 -2.30
N VAL A 298 -13.21 -9.11 -3.45
CA VAL A 298 -12.82 -8.26 -4.58
C VAL A 298 -14.02 -7.49 -5.13
N ASP A 299 -15.18 -8.15 -5.31
CA ASP A 299 -16.41 -7.51 -5.82
C ASP A 299 -16.96 -6.44 -4.86
N LEU A 300 -16.74 -6.60 -3.54
CA LEU A 300 -17.06 -5.63 -2.50
C LEU A 300 -16.01 -4.51 -2.37
N ASN A 301 -14.92 -4.60 -3.12
CA ASN A 301 -13.85 -3.63 -3.11
C ASN A 301 -13.29 -3.35 -1.71
N VAL A 302 -13.09 -4.40 -0.92
CA VAL A 302 -12.48 -4.30 0.40
C VAL A 302 -11.01 -3.96 0.26
N LYS A 303 -10.61 -2.79 0.75
CA LYS A 303 -9.31 -2.16 0.46
C LYS A 303 -8.21 -2.53 1.44
N GLY A 304 -8.56 -3.17 2.54
CA GLY A 304 -7.64 -3.51 3.61
C GLY A 304 -8.37 -3.97 4.84
N SER A 305 -7.71 -3.91 5.99
CA SER A 305 -8.29 -4.19 7.31
C SER A 305 -7.74 -3.20 8.34
N PRO A 306 -8.53 -2.82 9.34
CA PRO A 306 -9.97 -3.05 9.45
C PRO A 306 -10.77 -2.26 8.41
N TYR A 307 -11.84 -2.85 7.84
CA TYR A 307 -12.70 -2.20 6.85
C TYR A 307 -14.17 -2.46 7.15
N PHE A 308 -15.03 -1.51 6.81
CA PHE A 308 -16.47 -1.60 7.09
C PHE A 308 -17.30 -1.28 5.84
N ILE A 309 -18.35 -2.08 5.65
CA ILE A 309 -19.42 -1.77 4.71
C ILE A 309 -20.72 -1.79 5.50
N VAL A 310 -21.53 -0.76 5.33
CA VAL A 310 -22.89 -0.72 5.85
C VAL A 310 -23.84 -0.88 4.68
N ALA A 311 -24.62 -1.94 4.71
CA ALA A 311 -25.66 -2.24 3.72
C ALA A 311 -27.02 -2.12 4.37
N ASP A 312 -27.98 -1.53 3.67
CA ASP A 312 -29.39 -1.56 4.02
C ASP A 312 -30.14 -2.65 3.24
N SER A 313 -31.42 -2.79 3.50
CA SER A 313 -32.27 -3.83 2.87
C SER A 313 -32.90 -3.41 1.53
N THR A 314 -32.51 -2.23 0.98
CA THR A 314 -33.10 -1.66 -0.25
C THR A 314 -32.29 -1.88 -1.51
#